data_df8e6b8911a887fb812c2779f25aa13a
#
_entry.id   df8e6b8911a887fb812c2779f25aa13a
#
_cell.length_a   1.000
_cell.length_b   1.000
_cell.length_c   1.000
_cell.angle_alpha   90.00
_cell.angle_beta   90.00
_cell.angle_gamma   90.00
#
_symmetry.space_group_name_H-M   'P 1'
#
loop_
_entity.id
_entity.type
_entity.pdbx_description
1 polymer ?
#
loop_
_entity_poly.entity_id
_entity_poly.type
_entity_poly.pdbx_seq_one_letter_code
_entity_poly.pdbx_strand_id
1 'polypeptide(L)'
;AGVTIMAGVHIGRGSIIGTNSLVTKDVPPYAVVSGSPASIKKRVFSTAQIIEHEKHLYKKEERMSIKQLEELEQKYFQNISVYGTSNGVDENIEKLQQMKSALRYIEPELNN
;
A
#
# COMPACT_ATOMS: atom_id res chain seq x y z
N ALA A 1 -18.16 0.57 -12.55
CA ALA A 1 -17.38 -0.31 -11.93
C ALA A 1 -16.54 0.29 -10.80
N GLY A 2 -16.62 -0.28 -9.66
CA GLY A 2 -15.92 0.20 -8.49
C GLY A 2 -15.14 -0.92 -7.82
N VAL A 3 -14.97 -0.77 -6.52
CA VAL A 3 -14.33 -1.77 -5.69
C VAL A 3 -15.39 -2.30 -4.74
N THR A 4 -15.46 -3.61 -4.58
CA THR A 4 -16.32 -4.24 -3.59
C THR A 4 -15.43 -4.75 -2.46
N ILE A 5 -15.71 -4.30 -1.24
CA ILE A 5 -15.00 -4.74 -0.05
C ILE A 5 -16.01 -5.44 0.86
N MET A 6 -15.73 -6.69 1.19
CA MET A 6 -16.65 -7.47 2.02
C MET A 6 -16.66 -6.96 3.46
N ALA A 7 -17.78 -7.16 4.14
CA ALA A 7 -17.93 -6.74 5.53
C ALA A 7 -16.86 -7.39 6.41
N GLY A 8 -16.35 -6.61 7.36
CA GLY A 8 -15.34 -7.08 8.30
C GLY A 8 -13.91 -7.04 7.79
N VAL A 9 -13.70 -6.66 6.52
CA VAL A 9 -12.36 -6.56 5.93
C VAL A 9 -11.72 -5.24 6.36
N HIS A 10 -10.47 -5.31 6.80
CA HIS A 10 -9.67 -4.14 7.14
C HIS A 10 -8.70 -3.83 6.02
N ILE A 11 -8.64 -2.56 5.62
CA ILE A 11 -7.73 -2.09 4.57
C ILE A 11 -6.61 -1.31 5.25
N GLY A 12 -5.39 -1.78 5.08
CA GLY A 12 -4.22 -1.12 5.67
C GLY A 12 -3.93 0.25 5.08
N ARG A 13 -3.26 1.09 5.86
CA ARG A 13 -2.93 2.45 5.42
C ARG A 13 -2.05 2.42 4.17
N GLY A 14 -2.24 3.39 3.29
CA GLY A 14 -1.42 3.54 2.09
C GLY A 14 -1.59 2.47 1.04
N SER A 15 -2.55 1.56 1.18
CA SER A 15 -2.80 0.52 0.18
C SER A 15 -3.51 1.09 -1.05
N ILE A 16 -3.36 0.39 -2.17
CA ILE A 16 -3.99 0.75 -3.44
C ILE A 16 -4.81 -0.44 -3.92
N ILE A 17 -6.06 -0.19 -4.27
CA ILE A 17 -6.97 -1.24 -4.71
C ILE A 17 -7.38 -0.95 -6.16
N GLY A 18 -7.13 -1.91 -7.03
CA GLY A 18 -7.50 -1.80 -8.44
C GLY A 18 -9.01 -1.79 -8.64
N THR A 19 -9.47 -1.13 -9.70
CA THR A 19 -10.89 -1.08 -10.03
C THR A 19 -11.44 -2.47 -10.32
N ASN A 20 -12.72 -2.68 -10.06
CA ASN A 20 -13.40 -3.96 -10.25
C ASN A 20 -12.85 -5.09 -9.38
N SER A 21 -12.14 -4.77 -8.32
CA SER A 21 -11.63 -5.79 -7.41
C SER A 21 -12.69 -6.20 -6.40
N LEU A 22 -12.63 -7.46 -5.99
CA LEU A 22 -13.44 -7.98 -4.89
C LEU A 22 -12.51 -8.32 -3.74
N VAL A 23 -12.51 -7.49 -2.70
CA VAL A 23 -11.62 -7.67 -1.54
C VAL A 23 -12.33 -8.54 -0.50
N THR A 24 -11.81 -9.74 -0.30
CA THR A 24 -12.41 -10.72 0.61
C THR A 24 -11.61 -10.95 1.88
N LYS A 25 -10.38 -10.46 1.93
CA LYS A 25 -9.48 -10.62 3.08
C LYS A 25 -8.85 -9.28 3.42
N ASP A 26 -8.35 -9.16 4.65
CA ASP A 26 -7.66 -7.95 5.06
C ASP A 26 -6.49 -7.63 4.13
N VAL A 27 -6.34 -6.35 3.83
CA VAL A 27 -5.27 -5.86 2.97
C VAL A 27 -4.19 -5.26 3.87
N PRO A 28 -2.94 -5.74 3.76
CA PRO A 28 -1.86 -5.19 4.57
C PRO A 28 -1.53 -3.75 4.15
N PRO A 29 -0.92 -2.97 5.05
CA PRO A 29 -0.51 -1.61 4.70
C PRO A 29 0.43 -1.59 3.49
N TYR A 30 0.30 -0.57 2.67
CA TYR A 30 1.18 -0.32 1.52
C TYR A 30 1.21 -1.45 0.49
N ALA A 31 0.10 -2.16 0.35
CA ALA A 31 -0.04 -3.21 -0.65
C ALA A 31 -0.85 -2.72 -1.84
N VAL A 32 -0.52 -3.21 -3.02
CA VAL A 32 -1.33 -3.03 -4.23
C VAL A 32 -2.07 -4.33 -4.47
N VAL A 33 -3.38 -4.30 -4.37
CA VAL A 33 -4.22 -5.49 -4.58
C VAL A 33 -5.16 -5.29 -5.73
N SER A 34 -5.46 -6.36 -6.45
CA SER A 34 -6.43 -6.32 -7.53
C SER A 34 -6.93 -7.74 -7.82
N GLY A 35 -8.03 -7.80 -8.56
CA GLY A 35 -8.62 -9.06 -8.99
C GLY A 35 -9.86 -9.44 -8.20
N SER A 36 -10.48 -10.55 -8.58
CA SER A 36 -11.68 -11.06 -7.95
C SER A 36 -11.55 -12.59 -7.80
N PRO A 37 -11.22 -13.10 -6.60
CA PRO A 37 -10.89 -12.36 -5.39
C PRO A 37 -9.57 -11.60 -5.51
N ALA A 38 -9.46 -10.48 -4.82
CA ALA A 38 -8.26 -9.65 -4.88
C ALA A 38 -7.08 -10.32 -4.19
N SER A 39 -5.90 -10.12 -4.76
CA SER A 39 -4.65 -10.61 -4.17
C SER A 39 -3.58 -9.53 -4.29
N ILE A 40 -2.51 -9.68 -3.49
CA ILE A 40 -1.39 -8.73 -3.52
C ILE A 40 -0.62 -8.92 -4.82
N LYS A 41 -0.53 -7.86 -5.60
CA LYS A 41 0.20 -7.85 -6.87
C LYS A 41 1.56 -7.20 -6.74
N LYS A 42 1.63 -6.13 -5.99
CA LYS A 42 2.84 -5.33 -5.78
C LYS A 42 2.79 -4.72 -4.39
N ARG A 43 3.86 -4.08 -3.99
CA ARG A 43 3.88 -3.21 -2.82
C ARG A 43 4.02 -1.77 -3.28
N VAL A 44 3.43 -0.84 -2.52
CA VAL A 44 3.47 0.59 -2.88
C VAL A 44 4.87 1.15 -2.72
N PHE A 45 5.53 0.82 -1.62
CA PHE A 45 6.86 1.32 -1.28
C PHE A 45 7.75 0.19 -0.79
N SER A 46 9.06 0.37 -0.93
CA SER A 46 10.03 -0.42 -0.18
C SER A 46 9.95 -0.07 1.31
N THR A 47 10.55 -0.89 2.17
CA THR A 47 10.58 -0.59 3.60
C THR A 47 11.19 0.77 3.90
N ALA A 48 12.29 1.12 3.24
CA ALA A 48 12.92 2.44 3.42
C ALA A 48 11.99 3.57 3.00
N GLN A 49 11.27 3.39 1.90
CA GLN A 49 10.30 4.38 1.42
C GLN A 49 9.11 4.53 2.37
N ILE A 50 8.66 3.46 2.98
CA ILE A 50 7.60 3.52 4.00
C ILE A 50 8.05 4.37 5.18
N ILE A 51 9.27 4.16 5.66
CA ILE A 51 9.82 4.91 6.78
C ILE A 51 9.82 6.41 6.47
N GLU A 52 10.32 6.79 5.30
CA GLU A 52 10.32 8.19 4.89
C GLU A 52 8.92 8.77 4.72
N HIS A 53 8.02 8.01 4.11
CA HIS A 53 6.64 8.43 3.92
C HIS A 53 5.95 8.71 5.26
N GLU A 54 6.13 7.81 6.22
CA GLU A 54 5.49 7.97 7.53
C GLU A 54 6.09 9.10 8.35
N LYS A 55 7.37 9.41 8.18
CA LYS A 55 7.99 10.57 8.83
C LYS A 55 7.32 11.87 8.41
N HIS A 56 6.86 11.95 7.16
CA HIS A 56 6.21 13.17 6.66
C HIS A 56 4.74 13.28 7.04
N LEU A 57 4.06 12.16 7.26
CA LEU A 57 2.62 12.15 7.46
C LEU A 57 2.19 11.94 8.91
N TYR A 58 2.99 11.26 9.70
CA TYR A 58 2.58 10.82 11.03
C TYR A 58 3.51 11.31 12.13
N LYS A 59 2.93 11.53 13.30
CA LYS A 59 3.72 11.73 14.51
C LYS A 59 4.47 10.45 14.85
N LYS A 60 5.56 10.59 15.58
CA LYS A 60 6.43 9.45 15.92
C LYS A 60 5.66 8.28 16.53
N GLU A 61 4.69 8.57 17.40
CA GLU A 61 3.88 7.54 18.08
C GLU A 61 2.94 6.78 17.15
N GLU A 62 2.61 7.38 16.02
CA GLU A 62 1.64 6.82 15.07
C GLU A 62 2.31 6.08 13.90
N ARG A 63 3.63 6.16 13.80
CA ARG A 63 4.38 5.49 12.74
C ARG A 63 4.48 4.01 13.01
N MET A 64 4.56 3.23 11.95
CA MET A 64 4.81 1.80 12.09
C MET A 64 6.22 1.59 12.67
N SER A 65 6.33 0.66 13.62
CA SER A 65 7.63 0.32 14.20
C SER A 65 8.44 -0.50 13.21
N ILE A 66 9.75 -0.55 13.42
CA ILE A 66 10.65 -1.39 12.61
C ILE A 66 10.22 -2.85 12.67
N LYS A 67 9.81 -3.31 13.86
CA LYS A 67 9.32 -4.66 14.03
C LYS A 67 8.08 -4.95 13.20
N GLN A 68 7.12 -4.01 13.18
CA GLN A 68 5.92 -4.15 12.36
C GLN A 68 6.27 -4.19 10.87
N LEU A 69 7.23 -3.39 10.43
CA LEU A 69 7.67 -3.37 9.03
C LEU A 69 8.37 -4.68 8.66
N GLU A 70 9.18 -5.22 9.54
CA GLU A 70 9.84 -6.52 9.31
C GLU A 70 8.81 -7.65 9.21
N GLU A 71 7.83 -7.67 10.10
CA GLU A 71 6.76 -8.67 10.04
C GLU A 71 5.95 -8.54 8.76
N LEU A 72 5.65 -7.33 8.34
CA LEU A 72 4.94 -7.06 7.10
C LEU A 72 5.71 -7.59 5.90
N GLU A 73 7.01 -7.34 5.86
CA GLU A 73 7.88 -7.82 4.80
C GLU A 73 7.89 -9.34 4.73
N GLN A 74 8.06 -10.01 5.86
CA GLN A 74 8.13 -11.46 5.91
C GLN A 74 6.80 -12.12 5.61
N LYS A 75 5.71 -11.55 6.10
CA LYS A 75 4.39 -12.17 5.98
C LYS A 75 3.74 -11.95 4.62
N TYR A 76 3.91 -10.76 4.05
CA TYR A 76 3.15 -10.37 2.86
C TYR A 76 3.99 -10.01 1.64
N PHE A 77 5.21 -9.55 1.84
CA PHE A 77 5.97 -8.91 0.77
C PHE A 77 7.19 -9.69 0.29
N GLN A 78 7.35 -10.93 0.71
CA GLN A 78 8.43 -11.75 0.16
C GLN A 78 8.20 -11.94 -1.33
N ASN A 79 9.23 -11.67 -2.11
CA ASN A 79 9.19 -11.77 -3.58
C ASN A 79 8.17 -10.84 -4.25
N ILE A 80 7.71 -9.81 -3.53
CA ILE A 80 6.79 -8.82 -4.08
C ILE A 80 7.59 -7.58 -4.44
N SER A 81 7.57 -7.21 -5.72
CA SER A 81 8.28 -6.02 -6.21
C SER A 81 7.50 -4.75 -5.93
N VAL A 82 8.20 -3.63 -5.85
CA VAL A 82 7.59 -2.32 -5.70
C VAL A 82 6.93 -1.93 -7.02
N TYR A 83 5.71 -1.40 -6.93
CA TYR A 83 4.94 -1.04 -8.10
C TYR A 83 5.67 0.03 -8.94
N GLY A 84 5.73 -0.22 -10.22
CA GLY A 84 6.32 0.72 -11.17
C GLY A 84 7.83 0.82 -11.13
N THR A 85 8.51 0.09 -10.24
CA THR A 85 9.96 0.13 -10.21
C THR A 85 10.56 -0.87 -11.16
N SER A 86 11.48 -0.36 -11.91
CA SER A 86 12.51 -1.22 -12.44
C SER A 86 13.87 -0.69 -11.98
N ASN A 87 14.08 0.59 -11.85
CA ASN A 87 15.43 1.12 -11.72
C ASN A 87 15.67 2.36 -10.88
N GLY A 88 14.75 2.98 -10.23
CA GLY A 88 15.11 4.19 -9.52
C GLY A 88 14.01 4.81 -8.69
N VAL A 89 14.44 5.60 -7.70
CA VAL A 89 13.55 6.22 -6.73
C VAL A 89 12.71 7.32 -7.36
N ASP A 90 13.28 8.08 -8.29
CA ASP A 90 12.59 9.23 -8.89
C ASP A 90 11.44 8.79 -9.82
N GLU A 91 11.66 7.73 -10.58
CA GLU A 91 10.60 7.16 -11.42
C GLU A 91 9.43 6.67 -10.59
N ASN A 92 9.70 6.15 -9.41
CA ASN A 92 8.67 5.65 -8.53
C ASN A 92 7.75 6.75 -8.03
N ILE A 93 8.29 7.91 -7.70
CA ILE A 93 7.49 9.02 -7.20
C ILE A 93 6.51 9.50 -8.24
N GLU A 94 6.95 9.66 -9.48
CA GLU A 94 6.08 10.05 -10.58
C GLU A 94 4.99 9.02 -10.84
N LYS A 95 5.36 7.75 -10.89
CA LYS A 95 4.41 6.68 -11.11
C LYS A 95 3.39 6.55 -10.00
N LEU A 96 3.81 6.77 -8.75
CA LEU A 96 2.89 6.76 -7.63
C LEU A 96 1.86 7.89 -7.72
N GLN A 97 2.27 9.06 -8.17
CA GLN A 97 1.34 10.17 -8.39
C GLN A 97 0.35 9.83 -9.48
N GLN A 98 0.80 9.20 -10.55
CA GLN A 98 -0.08 8.75 -11.62
C GLN A 98 -1.04 7.67 -11.14
N MET A 99 -0.58 6.77 -10.30
CA MET A 99 -1.41 5.73 -9.72
C MET A 99 -2.52 6.30 -8.85
N LYS A 100 -2.23 7.33 -8.07
CA LYS A 100 -3.23 8.00 -7.24
C LYS A 100 -4.35 8.60 -8.06
N SER A 101 -4.07 8.98 -9.30
CA SER A 101 -5.09 9.50 -10.21
C SER A 101 -5.87 8.39 -10.90
N ALA A 102 -5.20 7.27 -11.23
CA ALA A 102 -5.77 6.20 -12.04
C ALA A 102 -6.43 5.10 -11.22
N LEU A 103 -5.98 4.88 -9.99
CA LEU A 103 -6.47 3.83 -9.11
C LEU A 103 -7.04 4.44 -7.84
N ARG A 104 -7.94 3.68 -7.20
CA ARG A 104 -8.45 4.11 -5.92
C ARG A 104 -7.37 3.97 -4.86
N TYR A 105 -6.91 5.08 -4.33
CA TYR A 105 -5.88 5.15 -3.29
C TYR A 105 -6.52 5.41 -1.94
N ILE A 106 -6.18 4.58 -0.96
CA ILE A 106 -6.65 4.77 0.41
C ILE A 106 -5.64 5.65 1.14
N GLU A 107 -5.94 6.93 1.25
CA GLU A 107 -5.05 7.86 1.91
C GLU A 107 -5.16 7.75 3.42
N PRO A 108 -4.03 7.77 4.12
CA PRO A 108 -4.08 7.87 5.57
C PRO A 108 -4.57 9.24 6.01
N GLU A 109 -5.27 9.30 7.14
CA GLU A 109 -5.66 10.58 7.71
C GLU A 109 -4.42 11.31 8.19
N LEU A 110 -4.34 12.60 7.86
CA LEU A 110 -3.26 13.45 8.33
C LEU A 110 -3.62 13.97 9.72
N ASN A 111 -2.68 13.82 10.65
CA ASN A 111 -2.85 14.38 11.98
C ASN A 111 -2.25 15.77 12.01
N ASN A 112 -3.12 16.73 12.07
CA ASN A 112 -2.74 18.13 12.13
C ASN A 112 -2.45 18.56 13.56
#